data_21c0684ba971f815c63bda597c95e19e
#
_entry.id   21c0684ba971f815c63bda597c95e19e
#
_cell.length_a   1.000
_cell.length_b   1.000
_cell.length_c   1.000
_cell.angle_alpha   90.00
_cell.angle_beta   90.00
_cell.angle_gamma   90.00
#
_symmetry.space_group_name_H-M   'P 1'
#
loop_
_entity.id
_entity.type
_entity.pdbx_description
1 polymer ?
#
loop_
_entity_poly.entity_id
_entity_poly.type
_entity_poly.pdbx_seq_one_letter_code
_entity_poly.pdbx_strand_id
1 'polypeptide(L)'
;MKQRILSLALAFTAIFQLRADEGMWPLTLLQKIQDPMQARGLKLSADDIYAVNHASVKDAIVRLMSKQGRMFCTGEVISSQGLFLTNHHCGYGAIQELSTNEDNILKNGFWAANQQAERKANFNIGLLRKIEDVTGIVLKDIAINQDEATRAKAVMAQIAKAKEAAIAALGEERNNYVV
;
A
#
# COMPACT_ATOMS: atom_id res chain seq x y z
N MET A 1 10.45 -16.55 52.20
CA MET A 1 11.40 -15.71 51.48
C MET A 1 11.87 -16.37 50.16
N LYS A 2 12.39 -17.60 50.16
CA LYS A 2 12.91 -18.31 48.98
C LYS A 2 11.90 -18.40 47.81
N GLN A 3 10.63 -18.73 48.09
CA GLN A 3 9.58 -18.79 47.04
C GLN A 3 9.27 -17.44 46.36
N ARG A 4 9.28 -16.34 47.14
CA ARG A 4 9.06 -14.99 46.60
C ARG A 4 10.23 -14.51 45.72
N ILE A 5 11.45 -14.90 46.06
CA ILE A 5 12.65 -14.59 45.27
C ILE A 5 12.62 -15.39 43.95
N LEU A 6 12.20 -16.67 44.00
CA LEU A 6 12.07 -17.52 42.82
C LEU A 6 10.98 -16.99 41.86
N SER A 7 9.84 -16.53 42.39
CA SER A 7 8.76 -15.93 41.58
C SER A 7 9.19 -14.62 40.95
N LEU A 8 9.98 -13.79 41.66
CA LEU A 8 10.53 -12.54 41.10
C LEU A 8 11.56 -12.82 40.00
N ALA A 9 12.43 -13.80 40.16
CA ALA A 9 13.41 -14.22 39.18
C ALA A 9 12.72 -14.78 37.90
N LEU A 10 11.65 -15.57 38.06
CA LEU A 10 10.88 -16.10 36.93
C LEU A 10 10.14 -14.99 36.16
N ALA A 11 9.59 -13.99 36.85
CA ALA A 11 8.95 -12.83 36.23
C ALA A 11 9.96 -11.97 35.48
N PHE A 12 11.19 -11.82 36.02
CA PHE A 12 12.25 -11.04 35.36
C PHE A 12 12.78 -11.72 34.10
N THR A 13 12.89 -13.05 34.06
CA THR A 13 13.29 -13.81 32.87
C THR A 13 12.22 -13.78 31.76
N ALA A 14 10.93 -13.71 32.11
CA ALA A 14 9.84 -13.61 31.13
C ALA A 14 9.84 -12.26 30.40
N ILE A 15 10.28 -11.17 31.01
CA ILE A 15 10.32 -9.83 30.42
C ILE A 15 11.38 -9.75 29.31
N PHE A 16 12.49 -10.48 29.39
CA PHE A 16 13.54 -10.49 28.38
C PHE A 16 13.19 -11.27 27.11
N GLN A 17 12.08 -12.00 27.09
CA GLN A 17 11.64 -12.76 25.90
C GLN A 17 10.64 -11.98 24.99
N LEU A 18 10.15 -10.83 25.42
CA LEU A 18 9.24 -10.00 24.64
C LEU A 18 10.04 -9.19 23.60
N ARG A 19 10.35 -9.81 22.49
CA ARG A 19 10.81 -9.09 21.28
C ARG A 19 9.59 -8.63 20.51
N ALA A 20 9.30 -7.35 20.57
CA ALA A 20 8.39 -6.72 19.63
C ALA A 20 9.15 -6.48 18.32
N ASP A 21 8.52 -6.81 17.20
CA ASP A 21 9.04 -6.43 15.90
C ASP A 21 8.69 -4.98 15.60
N GLU A 22 9.58 -4.28 14.97
CA GLU A 22 9.31 -2.95 14.46
C GLU A 22 8.23 -3.02 13.38
N GLY A 23 7.44 -1.93 13.28
CA GLY A 23 6.24 -1.82 12.48
C GLY A 23 6.43 -1.91 10.96
N MET A 24 5.62 -1.16 10.20
CA MET A 24 5.59 -1.23 8.74
C MET A 24 6.88 -0.68 8.11
N TRP A 25 7.54 -1.51 7.32
CA TRP A 25 8.70 -1.12 6.54
C TRP A 25 8.30 -0.71 5.13
N PRO A 26 8.87 0.39 4.59
CA PRO A 26 8.72 0.72 3.17
C PRO A 26 9.26 -0.40 2.29
N LEU A 27 8.60 -0.69 1.17
CA LEU A 27 9.00 -1.76 0.25
C LEU A 27 10.43 -1.61 -0.26
N THR A 28 10.91 -0.37 -0.42
CA THR A 28 12.29 -0.05 -0.82
C THR A 28 13.35 -0.43 0.21
N LEU A 29 12.96 -0.75 1.45
CA LEU A 29 13.86 -1.13 2.54
C LEU A 29 13.77 -2.61 2.91
N LEU A 30 13.02 -3.44 2.17
CA LEU A 30 12.82 -4.86 2.48
C LEU A 30 14.11 -5.65 2.58
N GLN A 31 15.11 -5.33 1.77
CA GLN A 31 16.44 -5.98 1.85
C GLN A 31 17.09 -5.84 3.22
N LYS A 32 16.85 -4.76 3.97
CA LYS A 32 17.41 -4.55 5.31
C LYS A 32 16.81 -5.47 6.38
N ILE A 33 15.60 -5.97 6.14
CA ILE A 33 14.86 -6.82 7.09
C ILE A 33 14.60 -8.23 6.55
N GLN A 34 15.14 -8.57 5.39
CA GLN A 34 14.94 -9.87 4.77
C GLN A 34 15.39 -11.02 5.67
N ASP A 35 16.60 -10.95 6.24
CA ASP A 35 17.14 -12.01 7.08
C ASP A 35 16.28 -12.29 8.33
N PRO A 36 15.86 -11.29 9.12
CA PRO A 36 14.89 -11.51 10.20
C PRO A 36 13.56 -12.12 9.75
N MET A 37 13.04 -11.72 8.59
CA MET A 37 11.80 -12.25 8.05
C MET A 37 11.96 -13.72 7.64
N GLN A 38 13.07 -14.07 6.98
CA GLN A 38 13.38 -15.45 6.58
C GLN A 38 13.65 -16.35 7.80
N ALA A 39 14.31 -15.85 8.83
CA ALA A 39 14.50 -16.58 10.08
C ALA A 39 13.16 -16.95 10.75
N ARG A 40 12.08 -16.20 10.48
CA ARG A 40 10.72 -16.47 10.96
C ARG A 40 9.87 -17.28 9.98
N GLY A 41 10.45 -17.74 8.89
CA GLY A 41 9.80 -18.65 7.96
C GLY A 41 9.36 -18.05 6.64
N LEU A 42 9.61 -16.77 6.36
CA LEU A 42 9.39 -16.20 5.03
C LEU A 42 10.28 -16.96 4.03
N LYS A 43 9.67 -17.41 2.91
CA LYS A 43 10.39 -18.12 1.83
C LYS A 43 10.71 -17.19 0.65
N LEU A 44 10.10 -16.02 0.60
CA LEU A 44 10.31 -15.04 -0.46
C LEU A 44 11.56 -14.19 -0.16
N SER A 45 12.25 -13.79 -1.21
CA SER A 45 13.27 -12.75 -1.15
C SER A 45 12.61 -11.34 -1.16
N ALA A 46 13.39 -10.32 -0.86
CA ALA A 46 12.93 -8.93 -1.02
C ALA A 46 12.54 -8.62 -2.47
N ASP A 47 13.28 -9.17 -3.45
CA ASP A 47 13.00 -9.02 -4.88
C ASP A 47 11.73 -9.75 -5.32
N ASP A 48 11.42 -10.92 -4.75
CA ASP A 48 10.15 -11.60 -5.01
C ASP A 48 8.94 -10.75 -4.57
N ILE A 49 9.13 -9.93 -3.52
CA ILE A 49 8.07 -9.06 -2.98
C ILE A 49 8.00 -7.76 -3.77
N TYR A 50 9.14 -7.10 -3.99
CA TYR A 50 9.23 -5.82 -4.67
C TYR A 50 10.40 -5.77 -5.63
N ALA A 51 10.12 -5.84 -6.92
CA ALA A 51 11.06 -5.61 -8.01
C ALA A 51 10.52 -4.57 -9.00
N VAL A 52 11.43 -3.82 -9.64
CA VAL A 52 11.07 -2.85 -10.69
C VAL A 52 11.28 -3.44 -12.09
N ASN A 53 12.29 -4.30 -12.23
CA ASN A 53 12.74 -4.82 -13.52
C ASN A 53 12.13 -6.18 -13.92
N HIS A 54 11.42 -6.83 -13.01
CA HIS A 54 10.73 -8.10 -13.28
C HIS A 54 9.46 -8.21 -12.41
N ALA A 55 8.63 -9.20 -12.71
CA ALA A 55 7.38 -9.45 -11.97
C ALA A 55 7.66 -9.83 -10.51
N SER A 56 6.90 -9.26 -9.60
CA SER A 56 6.98 -9.50 -8.15
C SER A 56 5.60 -9.40 -7.52
N VAL A 57 5.48 -9.74 -6.23
CA VAL A 57 4.19 -9.69 -5.50
C VAL A 57 3.53 -8.31 -5.60
N LYS A 58 4.32 -7.22 -5.66
CA LYS A 58 3.77 -5.86 -5.80
C LYS A 58 2.83 -5.71 -7.01
N ASP A 59 3.06 -6.47 -8.09
CA ASP A 59 2.30 -6.34 -9.32
C ASP A 59 0.89 -6.94 -9.21
N ALA A 60 0.67 -7.80 -8.20
CA ALA A 60 -0.64 -8.31 -7.87
C ALA A 60 -1.45 -7.33 -6.99
N ILE A 61 -0.80 -6.39 -6.30
CA ILE A 61 -1.47 -5.45 -5.41
C ILE A 61 -1.86 -4.19 -6.17
N VAL A 62 -3.14 -3.84 -6.10
CA VAL A 62 -3.70 -2.70 -6.82
C VAL A 62 -4.31 -1.69 -5.86
N ARG A 63 -4.29 -0.41 -6.21
CA ARG A 63 -5.09 0.61 -5.56
C ARG A 63 -6.42 0.79 -6.28
N LEU A 64 -7.50 0.96 -5.54
CA LEU A 64 -8.79 1.35 -6.07
C LEU A 64 -8.91 2.87 -6.01
N MET A 65 -9.29 3.48 -7.13
CA MET A 65 -9.32 4.93 -7.28
C MET A 65 -10.64 5.39 -7.88
N SER A 66 -11.13 6.55 -7.42
CA SER A 66 -12.23 7.25 -8.09
C SER A 66 -11.84 7.63 -9.53
N LYS A 67 -12.81 8.04 -10.33
CA LYS A 67 -12.56 8.57 -11.69
C LYS A 67 -11.64 9.79 -11.70
N GLN A 68 -11.57 10.53 -10.61
CA GLN A 68 -10.68 11.67 -10.42
C GLN A 68 -9.28 11.29 -9.92
N GLY A 69 -8.97 9.99 -9.82
CA GLY A 69 -7.66 9.49 -9.39
C GLY A 69 -7.45 9.45 -7.87
N ARG A 70 -8.48 9.75 -7.05
CA ARG A 70 -8.37 9.68 -5.60
C ARG A 70 -8.43 8.24 -5.13
N MET A 71 -7.37 7.78 -4.48
CA MET A 71 -7.32 6.46 -3.86
C MET A 71 -8.30 6.36 -2.68
N PHE A 72 -8.99 5.23 -2.56
CA PHE A 72 -9.89 4.94 -1.44
C PHE A 72 -9.69 3.56 -0.82
N CYS A 73 -9.14 2.60 -1.57
CA CYS A 73 -8.89 1.23 -1.10
C CYS A 73 -7.77 0.56 -1.87
N THR A 74 -7.45 -0.67 -1.48
CA THR A 74 -6.57 -1.60 -2.18
C THR A 74 -7.29 -2.91 -2.46
N GLY A 75 -6.71 -3.72 -3.33
CA GLY A 75 -7.13 -5.08 -3.62
C GLY A 75 -5.98 -5.87 -4.23
N GLU A 76 -6.20 -7.13 -4.47
CA GLU A 76 -5.21 -8.04 -5.06
C GLU A 76 -5.76 -8.76 -6.28
N VAL A 77 -4.97 -8.80 -7.34
CA VAL A 77 -5.25 -9.58 -8.55
C VAL A 77 -4.81 -11.02 -8.33
N ILE A 78 -5.74 -11.96 -8.48
CA ILE A 78 -5.51 -13.38 -8.18
C ILE A 78 -5.62 -14.29 -9.39
N SER A 79 -5.84 -13.74 -10.58
CA SER A 79 -5.84 -14.53 -11.82
C SER A 79 -5.26 -13.77 -13.00
N SER A 80 -4.78 -14.51 -14.00
CA SER A 80 -4.31 -13.95 -15.28
C SER A 80 -5.42 -13.28 -16.11
N GLN A 81 -6.68 -13.51 -15.76
CA GLN A 81 -7.85 -12.91 -16.43
C GLN A 81 -8.37 -11.66 -15.72
N GLY A 82 -7.64 -11.18 -14.68
CA GLY A 82 -7.99 -9.95 -13.98
C GLY A 82 -9.01 -10.11 -12.85
N LEU A 83 -9.31 -11.34 -12.40
CA LEU A 83 -10.09 -11.51 -11.17
C LEU A 83 -9.31 -10.91 -10.01
N PHE A 84 -9.92 -9.97 -9.28
CA PHE A 84 -9.31 -9.39 -8.10
C PHE A 84 -10.22 -9.44 -6.87
N LEU A 85 -9.62 -9.44 -5.70
CA LEU A 85 -10.31 -9.43 -4.41
C LEU A 85 -10.08 -8.08 -3.71
N THR A 86 -11.08 -7.68 -2.93
CA THR A 86 -10.97 -6.52 -2.03
C THR A 86 -11.93 -6.71 -0.86
N ASN A 87 -11.89 -5.79 0.10
CA ASN A 87 -12.81 -5.80 1.22
C ASN A 87 -14.22 -5.36 0.80
N HIS A 88 -15.25 -5.94 1.43
CA HIS A 88 -16.63 -5.59 1.16
C HIS A 88 -16.90 -4.08 1.28
N HIS A 89 -16.37 -3.42 2.32
CA HIS A 89 -16.57 -1.98 2.51
C HIS A 89 -15.94 -1.13 1.38
N CYS A 90 -14.92 -1.64 0.70
CA CYS A 90 -14.31 -0.99 -0.47
C CYS A 90 -15.24 -1.05 -1.70
N GLY A 91 -15.93 -2.17 -1.87
CA GLY A 91 -16.89 -2.39 -2.97
C GLY A 91 -18.28 -1.84 -2.71
N TYR A 92 -18.60 -1.48 -1.45
CA TYR A 92 -19.96 -1.16 -1.02
C TYR A 92 -20.64 -0.09 -1.89
N GLY A 93 -19.97 1.03 -2.17
CA GLY A 93 -20.52 2.10 -3.00
C GLY A 93 -20.84 1.65 -4.42
N ALA A 94 -19.95 0.88 -5.03
CA ALA A 94 -20.17 0.32 -6.37
C ALA A 94 -21.35 -0.69 -6.38
N ILE A 95 -21.45 -1.54 -5.37
CA ILE A 95 -22.56 -2.49 -5.22
C ILE A 95 -23.87 -1.73 -5.04
N GLN A 96 -23.88 -0.66 -4.25
CA GLN A 96 -25.05 0.18 -4.03
C GLN A 96 -25.49 0.88 -5.34
N GLU A 97 -24.57 1.45 -6.10
CA GLU A 97 -24.84 2.10 -7.38
C GLU A 97 -25.44 1.12 -8.41
N LEU A 98 -25.05 -0.15 -8.35
CA LEU A 98 -25.53 -1.21 -9.24
C LEU A 98 -26.83 -1.88 -8.76
N SER A 99 -27.28 -1.59 -7.54
CA SER A 99 -28.51 -2.15 -6.98
C SER A 99 -29.73 -1.31 -7.36
N THR A 100 -30.84 -1.98 -7.68
CA THR A 100 -32.15 -1.36 -7.86
C THR A 100 -33.17 -1.97 -6.90
N ASN A 101 -34.40 -1.46 -6.87
CA ASN A 101 -35.48 -2.06 -6.07
C ASN A 101 -35.85 -3.45 -6.56
N GLU A 102 -35.77 -3.68 -7.87
CA GLU A 102 -36.13 -4.95 -8.53
C GLU A 102 -34.96 -5.95 -8.48
N ASP A 103 -33.73 -5.45 -8.50
CA ASP A 103 -32.50 -6.26 -8.46
C ASP A 103 -31.55 -5.75 -7.38
N ASN A 104 -31.87 -6.05 -6.13
CA ASN A 104 -31.13 -5.59 -4.98
C ASN A 104 -29.93 -6.48 -4.69
N ILE A 105 -28.83 -6.25 -5.43
CA ILE A 105 -27.59 -7.03 -5.27
C ILE A 105 -26.88 -6.74 -3.95
N LEU A 106 -27.12 -5.58 -3.34
CA LEU A 106 -26.57 -5.26 -2.02
C LEU A 106 -27.13 -6.21 -0.94
N LYS A 107 -28.43 -6.57 -1.04
CA LYS A 107 -29.09 -7.48 -0.13
C LYS A 107 -28.89 -8.95 -0.50
N ASN A 108 -28.99 -9.26 -1.79
CA ASN A 108 -29.08 -10.63 -2.29
C ASN A 108 -27.72 -11.19 -2.71
N GLY A 109 -26.69 -10.33 -2.82
CA GLY A 109 -25.44 -10.67 -3.46
C GLY A 109 -25.56 -10.72 -4.99
N PHE A 110 -24.41 -10.87 -5.64
CA PHE A 110 -24.34 -11.05 -7.09
C PHE A 110 -23.14 -11.93 -7.43
N TRP A 111 -23.37 -12.87 -8.33
CA TRP A 111 -22.34 -13.72 -8.90
C TRP A 111 -22.50 -13.79 -10.41
N ALA A 112 -21.53 -13.27 -11.16
CA ALA A 112 -21.54 -13.37 -12.61
C ALA A 112 -21.23 -14.80 -13.05
N ALA A 113 -22.06 -15.37 -13.90
CA ALA A 113 -21.84 -16.72 -14.42
C ALA A 113 -20.64 -16.81 -15.39
N ASN A 114 -20.27 -15.68 -16.00
CA ASN A 114 -19.16 -15.53 -16.92
C ASN A 114 -18.78 -14.04 -17.00
N GLN A 115 -17.67 -13.72 -17.67
CA GLN A 115 -17.19 -12.33 -17.82
C GLN A 115 -18.18 -11.40 -18.50
N GLN A 116 -18.98 -11.91 -19.46
CA GLN A 116 -19.98 -11.08 -20.15
C GLN A 116 -21.15 -10.68 -19.23
N ALA A 117 -21.39 -11.45 -18.18
CA ALA A 117 -22.39 -11.14 -17.17
C ALA A 117 -21.89 -10.21 -16.05
N GLU A 118 -20.60 -9.89 -16.02
CA GLU A 118 -20.03 -8.96 -15.04
C GLU A 118 -20.59 -7.55 -15.21
N ARG A 119 -20.83 -6.87 -14.08
CA ARG A 119 -21.33 -5.49 -14.06
C ARG A 119 -20.19 -4.51 -13.89
N LYS A 120 -20.19 -3.48 -14.72
CA LYS A 120 -19.13 -2.47 -14.71
C LYS A 120 -19.25 -1.55 -13.49
N ALA A 121 -18.27 -1.60 -12.60
CA ALA A 121 -18.15 -0.66 -11.49
C ALA A 121 -17.54 0.68 -11.94
N ASN A 122 -17.85 1.76 -11.21
CA ASN A 122 -17.45 3.12 -11.57
C ASN A 122 -16.19 3.58 -10.82
N PHE A 123 -15.09 2.80 -10.94
CA PHE A 123 -13.79 3.18 -10.38
C PHE A 123 -12.64 2.73 -11.31
N ASN A 124 -11.45 3.19 -11.02
CA ASN A 124 -10.23 2.84 -11.73
C ASN A 124 -9.32 1.98 -10.84
N ILE A 125 -8.45 1.20 -11.47
CA ILE A 125 -7.40 0.41 -10.81
C ILE A 125 -6.04 1.03 -11.13
N GLY A 126 -5.20 1.21 -10.11
CA GLY A 126 -3.81 1.65 -10.25
C GLY A 126 -2.83 0.56 -9.84
N LEU A 127 -1.84 0.29 -10.68
CA LEU A 127 -0.75 -0.64 -10.45
C LEU A 127 0.50 0.11 -9.97
N LEU A 128 1.16 -0.40 -8.94
CA LEU A 128 2.41 0.19 -8.46
C LEU A 128 3.55 -0.13 -9.45
N ARG A 129 4.10 0.91 -10.10
CA ARG A 129 5.24 0.75 -11.01
C ARG A 129 6.57 0.79 -10.26
N LYS A 130 6.83 1.87 -9.54
CA LYS A 130 8.03 2.05 -8.72
C LYS A 130 7.80 3.00 -7.55
N ILE A 131 8.66 2.91 -6.56
CA ILE A 131 8.77 3.86 -5.45
C ILE A 131 10.19 4.43 -5.51
N GLU A 132 10.32 5.74 -5.42
CA GLU A 132 11.62 6.44 -5.38
C GLU A 132 11.70 7.32 -4.14
N ASP A 133 12.86 7.31 -3.50
CA ASP A 133 13.16 8.24 -2.41
C ASP A 133 13.57 9.61 -3.00
N VAL A 134 12.72 10.59 -2.80
CA VAL A 134 12.94 11.97 -3.26
C VAL A 134 13.36 12.92 -2.13
N THR A 135 13.67 12.38 -0.93
CA THR A 135 14.03 13.18 0.25
C THR A 135 15.16 14.16 -0.05
N GLY A 136 16.21 13.71 -0.73
CA GLY A 136 17.34 14.55 -1.11
C GLY A 136 16.97 15.69 -2.07
N ILE A 137 15.98 15.47 -2.96
CA ILE A 137 15.48 16.49 -3.89
C ILE A 137 14.63 17.50 -3.14
N VAL A 138 13.72 17.02 -2.30
CA VAL A 138 12.75 17.85 -1.57
C VAL A 138 13.43 18.71 -0.51
N LEU A 139 14.43 18.18 0.19
CA LEU A 139 15.08 18.89 1.30
C LEU A 139 16.32 19.69 0.92
N LYS A 140 16.78 19.62 -0.35
CA LYS A 140 18.06 20.18 -0.81
C LYS A 140 18.29 21.65 -0.40
N ASP A 141 17.27 22.49 -0.56
CA ASP A 141 17.37 23.93 -0.36
C ASP A 141 16.53 24.42 0.84
N ILE A 142 16.15 23.51 1.75
CA ILE A 142 15.34 23.85 2.92
C ILE A 142 16.24 24.04 4.13
N ALA A 143 16.28 25.25 4.66
CA ALA A 143 17.06 25.57 5.86
C ALA A 143 16.49 24.85 7.10
N ILE A 144 17.40 24.29 7.92
CA ILE A 144 17.02 23.52 9.13
C ILE A 144 16.49 24.46 10.23
N ASN A 145 16.95 25.71 10.28
CA ASN A 145 16.65 26.66 11.37
C ASN A 145 15.43 27.56 11.11
N GLN A 146 14.51 27.13 10.25
CA GLN A 146 13.22 27.82 10.04
C GLN A 146 12.21 27.42 11.10
N ASP A 147 11.25 28.31 11.38
CA ASP A 147 10.07 27.92 12.15
C ASP A 147 9.27 26.82 11.42
N GLU A 148 8.54 26.02 12.17
CA GLU A 148 7.87 24.83 11.65
C GLU A 148 6.89 25.15 10.51
N ALA A 149 6.12 26.23 10.60
CA ALA A 149 5.12 26.61 9.61
C ALA A 149 5.77 27.01 8.28
N THR A 150 6.82 27.82 8.34
CA THR A 150 7.60 28.24 7.17
C THR A 150 8.28 27.04 6.52
N ARG A 151 8.89 26.17 7.33
CA ARG A 151 9.54 24.94 6.85
C ARG A 151 8.52 24.00 6.19
N ALA A 152 7.37 23.75 6.81
CA ALA A 152 6.31 22.91 6.24
C ALA A 152 5.84 23.44 4.89
N LYS A 153 5.62 24.75 4.75
CA LYS A 153 5.24 25.39 3.48
C LYS A 153 6.31 25.21 2.41
N ALA A 154 7.58 25.38 2.75
CA ALA A 154 8.69 25.16 1.83
C ALA A 154 8.79 23.69 1.37
N VAL A 155 8.66 22.73 2.29
CA VAL A 155 8.62 21.29 1.98
C VAL A 155 7.48 20.98 1.01
N MET A 156 6.27 21.44 1.28
CA MET A 156 5.11 21.21 0.40
C MET A 156 5.33 21.79 -1.00
N ALA A 157 5.94 22.96 -1.12
CA ALA A 157 6.28 23.55 -2.41
C ALA A 157 7.31 22.71 -3.19
N GLN A 158 8.32 22.15 -2.51
CA GLN A 158 9.30 21.27 -3.16
C GLN A 158 8.70 19.91 -3.54
N ILE A 159 7.81 19.36 -2.72
CA ILE A 159 7.04 18.15 -3.07
C ILE A 159 6.23 18.38 -4.35
N ALA A 160 5.53 19.52 -4.46
CA ALA A 160 4.76 19.85 -5.65
C ALA A 160 5.65 19.92 -6.90
N LYS A 161 6.82 20.57 -6.83
CA LYS A 161 7.81 20.63 -7.92
C LYS A 161 8.34 19.24 -8.29
N ALA A 162 8.70 18.41 -7.31
CA ALA A 162 9.18 17.06 -7.57
C ALA A 162 8.10 16.21 -8.27
N LYS A 163 6.84 16.36 -7.85
CA LYS A 163 5.70 15.71 -8.49
C LYS A 163 5.49 16.16 -9.93
N GLU A 164 5.53 17.48 -10.20
CA GLU A 164 5.42 18.02 -11.54
C GLU A 164 6.54 17.52 -12.46
N ALA A 165 7.78 17.48 -11.95
CA ALA A 165 8.93 16.95 -12.69
C ALA A 165 8.78 15.45 -12.99
N ALA A 166 8.30 14.65 -12.04
CA ALA A 166 8.03 13.24 -12.25
C ALA A 166 6.93 13.01 -13.31
N ILE A 167 5.84 13.79 -13.29
CA ILE A 167 4.77 13.72 -14.29
C ILE A 167 5.29 14.14 -15.67
N ALA A 168 6.11 15.20 -15.75
CA ALA A 168 6.70 15.65 -17.01
C ALA A 168 7.64 14.58 -17.62
N ALA A 169 8.37 13.85 -16.79
CA ALA A 169 9.26 12.77 -17.23
C ALA A 169 8.52 11.56 -17.82
N LEU A 170 7.20 11.39 -17.55
CA LEU A 170 6.38 10.33 -18.13
C LEU A 170 6.02 10.56 -19.60
N GLY A 171 6.18 11.78 -20.12
CA GLY A 171 5.88 12.11 -21.51
C GLY A 171 4.43 11.80 -21.90
N GLU A 172 4.24 11.04 -23.00
CA GLU A 172 2.91 10.65 -23.50
C GLU A 172 2.17 9.69 -22.55
N GLU A 173 2.89 8.95 -21.72
CA GLU A 173 2.30 8.00 -20.75
C GLU A 173 1.66 8.70 -19.55
N ARG A 174 1.87 10.03 -19.38
CA ARG A 174 1.42 10.78 -18.18
C ARG A 174 -0.06 10.63 -17.83
N ASN A 175 -0.92 10.37 -18.82
CA ASN A 175 -2.36 10.19 -18.60
C ASN A 175 -2.72 8.85 -17.92
N ASN A 176 -1.77 7.92 -17.89
CA ASN A 176 -1.92 6.59 -17.31
C ASN A 176 -1.28 6.48 -15.93
N TYR A 177 -0.68 7.56 -15.41
CA TYR A 177 0.05 7.54 -14.13
C TYR A 177 -0.50 8.54 -13.13
N VAL A 178 -0.39 8.17 -11.86
CA VAL A 178 -0.61 9.03 -10.69
C VAL A 178 0.68 9.06 -9.88
N VAL A 179 1.17 10.26 -9.60
CA VAL A 179 2.38 10.52 -8.82
C VAL A 179 2.04 11.09 -7.46
#